data_50078930bf2d855693d66e2cd644fd04
#
_entry.id   50078930bf2d855693d66e2cd644fd04
#
_cell.length_a   1.000
_cell.length_b   1.000
_cell.length_c   1.000
_cell.angle_alpha   90.00
_cell.angle_beta   90.00
_cell.angle_gamma   90.00
#
_symmetry.space_group_name_H-M   'P 1'
#
loop_
_entity.id
_entity.type
_entity.pdbx_description
1 polymer ?
#
loop_
_entity_poly.entity_id
_entity_poly.type
_entity_poly.pdbx_seq_one_letter_code
_entity_poly.pdbx_strand_id
1 'polypeptide(L)'
;MGISPVFGRLLLERGITTAEEARAFFRPQLSELLDPFLFKDMDKAVARLNAALGRKERILVYGDYDVDGCTAVALVYRFLQQYYSNIDYYIPDRNEEGYGVSRKGVDYAAETGVGLVIVLDCGIKAVEEIAYARERGIDFIICDHHVPDEVLPPAVAILNAKREDDTYPYKHLSGCGVGFKFMQAFAQNNGIEFSQLVPLLDLCAISIASDIVPIMGENRILACHGLRQLNSAPSTGVKALMEVCGLADREISLSNIIFKIGPRINASGRMQNGKEAVTLLVEKNYKAARQMAERINAYNEQRKDLDKAMTEQANHIVETLDLQHKHKSIVLYSEEWHRGIIGIVASRLTEIYHRPSVVLTRTDDVATGSARSVPGFDVYGAVAYCRDLLENFGGHTYAAGLSMKVENVPEFRRRFEAYVESHILPEQTCATINVDAVINFRDINRKFFADLKRFAPYGPENPKPVFCTKRVYDYGTSKVVGREQEHIKLELVDSKSNNVMNGIAFGQSSQARYIKTKQAFDIVYTIEENIHKRGDVQLQIEDIRPVEHE
;
A
#
# COMPACT_ATOMS: atom_id res chain seq x y z
N MET A 1 9.82 -21.35 25.28
CA MET A 1 10.37 -21.09 23.94
C MET A 1 11.85 -20.66 23.93
N GLY A 2 12.47 -20.30 25.02
CA GLY A 2 13.89 -19.85 25.07
C GLY A 2 14.20 -18.60 24.25
N ILE A 3 13.17 -17.76 24.01
CA ILE A 3 13.29 -16.46 23.34
C ILE A 3 13.56 -15.34 24.35
N SER A 4 14.31 -14.32 23.92
CA SER A 4 14.53 -13.11 24.73
C SER A 4 13.20 -12.46 25.13
N PRO A 5 13.08 -11.88 26.35
CA PRO A 5 11.87 -11.16 26.77
C PRO A 5 11.43 -10.08 25.77
N VAL A 6 12.37 -9.40 25.11
CA VAL A 6 12.07 -8.40 24.06
C VAL A 6 11.32 -9.04 22.89
N PHE A 7 11.80 -10.17 22.37
CA PHE A 7 11.13 -10.85 21.26
C PHE A 7 9.80 -11.49 21.68
N GLY A 8 9.68 -11.95 22.94
CA GLY A 8 8.42 -12.40 23.51
C GLY A 8 7.36 -11.29 23.50
N ARG A 9 7.74 -10.08 23.92
CA ARG A 9 6.88 -8.91 23.90
C ARG A 9 6.47 -8.54 22.46
N LEU A 10 7.42 -8.49 21.52
CA LEU A 10 7.13 -8.21 20.12
C LEU A 10 6.12 -9.20 19.50
N LEU A 11 6.17 -10.48 19.89
CA LEU A 11 5.19 -11.48 19.45
C LEU A 11 3.81 -11.23 20.07
N LEU A 12 3.74 -10.93 21.37
CA LEU A 12 2.48 -10.64 22.05
C LEU A 12 1.78 -9.40 21.47
N GLU A 13 2.52 -8.35 21.16
CA GLU A 13 2.01 -7.13 20.52
C GLU A 13 1.42 -7.40 19.12
N ARG A 14 1.81 -8.51 18.47
CA ARG A 14 1.28 -9.02 17.21
C ARG A 14 0.18 -10.07 17.38
N GLY A 15 -0.32 -10.25 18.60
CA GLY A 15 -1.34 -11.25 18.91
C GLY A 15 -0.86 -12.70 18.86
N ILE A 16 0.46 -12.93 18.80
CA ILE A 16 1.08 -14.28 18.76
C ILE A 16 1.33 -14.74 20.20
N THR A 17 0.53 -15.66 20.69
CA THR A 17 0.49 -16.07 22.10
C THR A 17 0.99 -17.48 22.34
N THR A 18 1.00 -18.33 21.30
CA THR A 18 1.39 -19.74 21.40
C THR A 18 2.69 -20.06 20.64
N ALA A 19 3.30 -21.19 20.97
CA ALA A 19 4.49 -21.67 20.28
C ALA A 19 4.20 -22.09 18.83
N GLU A 20 2.98 -22.54 18.57
CA GLU A 20 2.51 -22.96 17.26
C GLU A 20 2.33 -21.75 16.35
N GLU A 21 1.63 -20.73 16.81
CA GLU A 21 1.49 -19.44 16.10
C GLU A 21 2.86 -18.81 15.80
N ALA A 22 3.78 -18.81 16.76
CA ALA A 22 5.13 -18.31 16.57
C ALA A 22 5.90 -19.12 15.50
N ARG A 23 5.70 -20.44 15.45
CA ARG A 23 6.30 -21.29 14.41
C ARG A 23 5.75 -20.93 13.03
N ALA A 24 4.43 -20.84 12.87
CA ALA A 24 3.78 -20.44 11.62
C ALA A 24 4.24 -19.03 11.18
N PHE A 25 4.33 -18.09 12.11
CA PHE A 25 4.82 -16.74 11.84
C PHE A 25 6.26 -16.70 11.31
N PHE A 26 7.18 -17.45 11.96
CA PHE A 26 8.60 -17.45 11.57
C PHE A 26 8.94 -18.39 10.40
N ARG A 27 8.07 -19.34 10.09
CA ARG A 27 8.28 -20.36 9.04
C ARG A 27 6.99 -20.58 8.25
N PRO A 28 6.44 -19.53 7.61
CA PRO A 28 5.20 -19.68 6.84
C PRO A 28 5.38 -20.69 5.70
N GLN A 29 4.42 -21.61 5.54
CA GLN A 29 4.42 -22.65 4.52
C GLN A 29 3.23 -22.47 3.59
N LEU A 30 3.40 -22.74 2.27
CA LEU A 30 2.30 -22.71 1.30
C LEU A 30 1.22 -23.74 1.59
N SER A 31 1.55 -24.83 2.28
CA SER A 31 0.60 -25.85 2.74
C SER A 31 -0.31 -25.37 3.89
N GLU A 32 -0.01 -24.23 4.50
CA GLU A 32 -0.82 -23.61 5.55
C GLU A 32 -1.83 -22.60 5.00
N LEU A 33 -1.86 -22.38 3.67
CA LEU A 33 -2.91 -21.61 3.03
C LEU A 33 -4.26 -22.31 3.25
N LEU A 34 -5.27 -21.53 3.63
CA LEU A 34 -6.61 -22.02 3.87
C LEU A 34 -7.22 -22.64 2.61
N ASP A 35 -8.15 -23.56 2.79
CA ASP A 35 -8.92 -24.11 1.68
C ASP A 35 -9.69 -22.98 0.97
N PRO A 36 -9.51 -22.74 -0.33
CA PRO A 36 -10.20 -21.69 -1.05
C PRO A 36 -11.72 -21.90 -1.10
N PHE A 37 -12.20 -23.15 -0.98
CA PHE A 37 -13.62 -23.45 -0.95
C PHE A 37 -14.33 -23.05 0.35
N LEU A 38 -13.61 -22.51 1.33
CA LEU A 38 -14.20 -21.85 2.50
C LEU A 38 -14.84 -20.49 2.15
N PHE A 39 -14.46 -19.86 1.03
CA PHE A 39 -15.18 -18.69 0.54
C PHE A 39 -16.60 -19.07 0.11
N LYS A 40 -17.55 -18.28 0.56
CA LYS A 40 -18.91 -18.37 0.04
C LYS A 40 -18.91 -18.12 -1.47
N ASP A 41 -19.69 -18.90 -2.21
CA ASP A 41 -19.80 -18.86 -3.67
C ASP A 41 -18.56 -19.33 -4.46
N MET A 42 -17.49 -19.85 -3.83
CA MET A 42 -16.33 -20.36 -4.56
C MET A 42 -16.67 -21.52 -5.50
N ASP A 43 -17.54 -22.42 -5.05
CA ASP A 43 -18.06 -23.52 -5.85
C ASP A 43 -18.82 -23.03 -7.09
N LYS A 44 -19.66 -22.00 -6.94
CA LYS A 44 -20.39 -21.35 -8.05
C LYS A 44 -19.44 -20.64 -9.01
N ALA A 45 -18.42 -19.94 -8.47
CA ALA A 45 -17.41 -19.26 -9.28
C ALA A 45 -16.63 -20.24 -10.15
N VAL A 46 -16.14 -21.34 -9.57
CA VAL A 46 -15.42 -22.41 -10.29
C VAL A 46 -16.32 -23.09 -11.32
N ALA A 47 -17.57 -23.43 -10.94
CA ALA A 47 -18.52 -24.05 -11.85
C ALA A 47 -18.85 -23.13 -13.04
N ARG A 48 -19.06 -21.82 -12.81
CA ARG A 48 -19.33 -20.85 -13.89
C ARG A 48 -18.13 -20.66 -14.82
N LEU A 49 -16.92 -20.60 -14.27
CA LEU A 49 -15.69 -20.53 -15.07
C LEU A 49 -15.54 -21.78 -15.94
N ASN A 50 -15.70 -22.98 -15.37
CA ASN A 50 -15.64 -24.24 -16.11
C ASN A 50 -16.71 -24.30 -17.23
N ALA A 51 -17.93 -23.80 -16.97
CA ALA A 51 -18.97 -23.72 -17.98
C ALA A 51 -18.59 -22.77 -19.13
N ALA A 52 -17.96 -21.61 -18.82
CA ALA A 52 -17.49 -20.69 -19.84
C ALA A 52 -16.42 -21.33 -20.75
N LEU A 53 -15.46 -22.03 -20.13
CA LEU A 53 -14.43 -22.76 -20.87
C LEU A 53 -15.03 -23.84 -21.78
N GLY A 54 -15.96 -24.63 -21.25
CA GLY A 54 -16.64 -25.71 -22.00
C GLY A 54 -17.48 -25.19 -23.16
N ARG A 55 -18.13 -24.02 -22.99
CA ARG A 55 -18.93 -23.37 -24.03
C ARG A 55 -18.11 -22.49 -24.97
N LYS A 56 -16.81 -22.34 -24.73
CA LYS A 56 -15.90 -21.47 -25.48
C LYS A 56 -16.32 -19.98 -25.48
N GLU A 57 -16.92 -19.55 -24.37
CA GLU A 57 -17.32 -18.15 -24.19
C GLU A 57 -16.09 -17.22 -24.15
N ARG A 58 -16.20 -16.00 -24.65
CA ARG A 58 -15.16 -14.99 -24.45
C ARG A 58 -15.16 -14.53 -23.01
N ILE A 59 -14.00 -14.55 -22.34
CA ILE A 59 -13.80 -14.17 -20.96
C ILE A 59 -13.05 -12.84 -20.91
N LEU A 60 -13.53 -11.90 -20.08
CA LEU A 60 -12.85 -10.65 -19.80
C LEU A 60 -12.39 -10.61 -18.34
N VAL A 61 -11.10 -10.40 -18.12
CA VAL A 61 -10.53 -10.16 -16.79
C VAL A 61 -10.50 -8.66 -16.57
N TYR A 62 -11.31 -8.16 -15.65
CA TYR A 62 -11.49 -6.75 -15.36
C TYR A 62 -10.88 -6.41 -14.01
N GLY A 63 -10.21 -5.27 -13.85
CA GLY A 63 -9.70 -4.85 -12.55
C GLY A 63 -9.50 -3.35 -12.46
N ASP A 64 -9.17 -2.87 -11.26
CA ASP A 64 -8.86 -1.45 -11.05
C ASP A 64 -7.48 -1.08 -11.62
N TYR A 65 -7.23 0.22 -11.74
CA TYR A 65 -6.02 0.81 -12.37
C TYR A 65 -4.83 0.93 -11.40
N ASP A 66 -4.96 0.61 -10.14
CA ASP A 66 -3.87 0.68 -9.17
C ASP A 66 -3.00 -0.60 -9.17
N VAL A 67 -2.07 -0.71 -8.24
CA VAL A 67 -1.13 -1.85 -8.20
C VAL A 67 -1.85 -3.14 -7.89
N ASP A 68 -2.81 -3.15 -6.96
CA ASP A 68 -3.54 -4.36 -6.57
C ASP A 68 -4.40 -4.84 -7.74
N GLY A 69 -5.22 -3.97 -8.33
CA GLY A 69 -6.03 -4.31 -9.49
C GLY A 69 -5.20 -4.78 -10.68
N CYS A 70 -4.12 -4.05 -11.03
CA CYS A 70 -3.24 -4.44 -12.14
C CYS A 70 -2.54 -5.78 -11.93
N THR A 71 -2.07 -6.07 -10.71
CA THR A 71 -1.42 -7.35 -10.40
C THR A 71 -2.41 -8.50 -10.32
N ALA A 72 -3.63 -8.25 -9.80
CA ALA A 72 -4.71 -9.22 -9.77
C ALA A 72 -5.13 -9.65 -11.18
N VAL A 73 -5.34 -8.66 -12.08
CA VAL A 73 -5.65 -8.93 -13.49
C VAL A 73 -4.52 -9.70 -14.16
N ALA A 74 -3.27 -9.27 -13.97
CA ALA A 74 -2.11 -9.95 -14.54
C ALA A 74 -1.99 -11.40 -14.05
N LEU A 75 -2.26 -11.66 -12.76
CA LEU A 75 -2.23 -12.98 -12.15
C LEU A 75 -3.26 -13.90 -12.78
N VAL A 76 -4.53 -13.51 -12.76
CA VAL A 76 -5.65 -14.32 -13.27
C VAL A 76 -5.54 -14.53 -14.77
N TYR A 77 -5.22 -13.48 -15.54
CA TYR A 77 -5.02 -13.57 -16.99
C TYR A 77 -3.87 -14.51 -17.35
N ARG A 78 -2.67 -14.36 -16.72
CA ARG A 78 -1.51 -15.22 -16.99
C ARG A 78 -1.77 -16.69 -16.65
N PHE A 79 -2.52 -16.96 -15.56
CA PHE A 79 -2.86 -18.33 -15.21
C PHE A 79 -3.82 -18.94 -16.21
N LEU A 80 -4.95 -18.29 -16.49
CA LEU A 80 -5.98 -18.82 -17.37
C LEU A 80 -5.52 -18.90 -18.84
N GLN A 81 -4.70 -17.96 -19.32
CA GLN A 81 -4.17 -17.97 -20.69
C GLN A 81 -3.38 -19.24 -21.03
N GLN A 82 -2.87 -19.95 -20.03
CA GLN A 82 -2.17 -21.24 -20.25
C GLN A 82 -3.13 -22.34 -20.71
N TYR A 83 -4.40 -22.23 -20.34
CA TYR A 83 -5.43 -23.24 -20.58
C TYR A 83 -6.51 -22.78 -21.56
N TYR A 84 -6.62 -21.47 -21.76
CA TYR A 84 -7.70 -20.89 -22.56
C TYR A 84 -7.25 -19.64 -23.31
N SER A 85 -7.47 -19.64 -24.64
CA SER A 85 -7.00 -18.55 -25.52
C SER A 85 -8.03 -17.46 -25.76
N ASN A 86 -9.36 -17.73 -25.57
CA ASN A 86 -10.41 -16.75 -25.78
C ASN A 86 -10.64 -15.87 -24.53
N ILE A 87 -9.57 -15.25 -24.08
CA ILE A 87 -9.51 -14.41 -22.87
C ILE A 87 -8.81 -13.09 -23.18
N ASP A 88 -9.32 -12.01 -22.63
CA ASP A 88 -8.76 -10.66 -22.73
C ASP A 88 -8.83 -9.98 -21.36
N TYR A 89 -8.28 -8.76 -21.25
CA TYR A 89 -8.34 -7.98 -20.01
C TYR A 89 -8.72 -6.52 -20.26
N TYR A 90 -9.32 -5.89 -19.24
CA TYR A 90 -9.76 -4.50 -19.27
C TYR A 90 -9.39 -3.79 -17.97
N ILE A 91 -8.87 -2.57 -18.11
CA ILE A 91 -8.62 -1.64 -17.01
C ILE A 91 -9.33 -0.34 -17.34
N PRO A 92 -10.23 0.16 -16.48
CA PRO A 92 -10.94 1.41 -16.71
C PRO A 92 -9.99 2.60 -16.71
N ASP A 93 -10.33 3.63 -17.52
CA ASP A 93 -9.59 4.88 -17.48
C ASP A 93 -9.99 5.69 -16.25
N ARG A 94 -9.00 6.01 -15.41
CA ARG A 94 -9.19 6.73 -14.16
C ARG A 94 -9.91 8.07 -14.34
N ASN A 95 -9.65 8.79 -15.42
CA ASN A 95 -10.15 10.13 -15.64
C ASN A 95 -11.53 10.15 -16.31
N GLU A 96 -11.77 9.19 -17.22
CA GLU A 96 -13.02 9.12 -18.00
C GLU A 96 -14.08 8.23 -17.32
N GLU A 97 -13.65 7.13 -16.68
CA GLU A 97 -14.55 6.09 -16.15
C GLU A 97 -14.64 6.10 -14.63
N GLY A 98 -13.58 6.58 -13.96
CA GLY A 98 -13.49 6.57 -12.50
C GLY A 98 -12.98 5.25 -11.95
N TYR A 99 -13.35 4.96 -10.69
CA TYR A 99 -12.97 3.75 -9.97
C TYR A 99 -13.99 2.65 -10.15
N GLY A 100 -13.53 1.41 -10.36
CA GLY A 100 -14.35 0.21 -10.32
C GLY A 100 -14.98 -0.13 -11.66
N VAL A 101 -16.09 -0.90 -11.61
CA VAL A 101 -16.81 -1.33 -12.82
C VAL A 101 -17.56 -0.14 -13.42
N SER A 102 -17.32 0.15 -14.69
CA SER A 102 -17.95 1.26 -15.42
C SER A 102 -18.98 0.75 -16.44
N ARG A 103 -19.97 1.57 -16.78
CA ARG A 103 -20.90 1.29 -17.88
C ARG A 103 -20.16 1.14 -19.22
N LYS A 104 -19.14 1.97 -19.47
CA LYS A 104 -18.28 1.89 -20.65
C LYS A 104 -17.57 0.53 -20.74
N GLY A 105 -17.08 0.01 -19.62
CA GLY A 105 -16.49 -1.33 -19.54
C GLY A 105 -17.49 -2.45 -19.81
N VAL A 106 -18.75 -2.30 -19.34
CA VAL A 106 -19.84 -3.24 -19.64
C VAL A 106 -20.21 -3.18 -21.12
N ASP A 107 -20.32 -1.98 -21.71
CA ASP A 107 -20.62 -1.81 -23.14
C ASP A 107 -19.51 -2.42 -24.01
N TYR A 108 -18.23 -2.21 -23.66
CA TYR A 108 -17.10 -2.89 -24.29
C TYR A 108 -17.22 -4.42 -24.23
N ALA A 109 -17.60 -4.97 -23.07
CA ALA A 109 -17.80 -6.41 -22.93
C ALA A 109 -18.93 -6.92 -23.84
N ALA A 110 -20.05 -6.19 -23.92
CA ALA A 110 -21.19 -6.51 -24.79
C ALA A 110 -20.81 -6.45 -26.28
N GLU A 111 -20.17 -5.36 -26.72
CA GLU A 111 -19.76 -5.14 -28.12
C GLU A 111 -18.75 -6.19 -28.61
N THR A 112 -17.91 -6.68 -27.69
CA THR A 112 -16.89 -7.69 -28.03
C THR A 112 -17.35 -9.13 -27.82
N GLY A 113 -18.61 -9.36 -27.43
CA GLY A 113 -19.20 -10.68 -27.29
C GLY A 113 -18.69 -11.46 -26.08
N VAL A 114 -18.37 -10.78 -24.99
CA VAL A 114 -17.96 -11.38 -23.72
C VAL A 114 -19.17 -12.04 -23.05
N GLY A 115 -19.05 -13.30 -22.64
CA GLY A 115 -20.07 -14.03 -21.88
C GLY A 115 -19.82 -14.04 -20.38
N LEU A 116 -18.55 -13.90 -19.96
CA LEU A 116 -18.16 -13.91 -18.55
C LEU A 116 -17.11 -12.82 -18.27
N VAL A 117 -17.36 -11.99 -17.26
CA VAL A 117 -16.42 -11.04 -16.71
C VAL A 117 -15.94 -11.52 -15.34
N ILE A 118 -14.63 -11.59 -15.12
CA ILE A 118 -14.01 -11.82 -13.81
C ILE A 118 -13.49 -10.49 -13.33
N VAL A 119 -14.12 -9.93 -12.30
CA VAL A 119 -13.77 -8.63 -11.72
C VAL A 119 -12.84 -8.84 -10.54
N LEU A 120 -11.77 -8.06 -10.47
CA LEU A 120 -10.70 -8.16 -9.48
C LEU A 120 -10.46 -6.81 -8.80
N ASP A 121 -10.34 -6.82 -7.48
CA ASP A 121 -10.03 -5.65 -6.66
C ASP A 121 -11.05 -4.50 -6.76
N CYS A 122 -12.23 -4.78 -7.24
CA CYS A 122 -13.36 -3.85 -7.31
C CYS A 122 -14.65 -4.62 -7.56
N GLY A 123 -15.76 -3.90 -7.66
CA GLY A 123 -17.05 -4.44 -8.11
C GLY A 123 -18.03 -4.78 -7.01
N ILE A 124 -17.60 -4.89 -5.74
CA ILE A 124 -18.52 -5.24 -4.63
C ILE A 124 -19.65 -4.20 -4.43
N LYS A 125 -19.46 -2.97 -4.89
CA LYS A 125 -20.43 -1.87 -4.83
C LYS A 125 -21.10 -1.55 -6.17
N ALA A 126 -20.74 -2.23 -7.24
CA ALA A 126 -21.22 -1.96 -8.61
C ALA A 126 -22.59 -2.61 -8.90
N VAL A 127 -23.60 -2.29 -8.08
CA VAL A 127 -24.92 -2.91 -8.17
C VAL A 127 -25.62 -2.60 -9.49
N GLU A 128 -25.62 -1.33 -9.90
CA GLU A 128 -26.30 -0.88 -11.12
C GLU A 128 -25.59 -1.36 -12.38
N GLU A 129 -24.25 -1.30 -12.41
CA GLU A 129 -23.44 -1.70 -13.56
C GLU A 129 -23.56 -3.20 -13.84
N ILE A 130 -23.57 -4.01 -12.77
CA ILE A 130 -23.70 -5.46 -12.91
C ILE A 130 -25.15 -5.87 -13.24
N ALA A 131 -26.16 -5.15 -12.73
CA ALA A 131 -27.53 -5.33 -13.18
C ALA A 131 -27.68 -5.02 -14.69
N TYR A 132 -27.09 -3.91 -15.14
CA TYR A 132 -27.05 -3.53 -16.54
C TYR A 132 -26.34 -4.55 -17.44
N ALA A 133 -25.26 -5.16 -16.95
CA ALA A 133 -24.55 -6.24 -17.66
C ALA A 133 -25.40 -7.51 -17.76
N ARG A 134 -26.12 -7.87 -16.69
CA ARG A 134 -27.00 -9.03 -16.65
C ARG A 134 -28.15 -8.93 -17.66
N GLU A 135 -28.72 -7.74 -17.86
CA GLU A 135 -29.71 -7.48 -18.90
C GLU A 135 -29.18 -7.76 -20.32
N ARG A 136 -27.86 -7.71 -20.49
CA ARG A 136 -27.15 -8.00 -21.76
C ARG A 136 -26.64 -9.43 -21.88
N GLY A 137 -26.99 -10.28 -20.90
CA GLY A 137 -26.59 -11.69 -20.88
C GLY A 137 -25.12 -11.90 -20.51
N ILE A 138 -24.48 -10.94 -19.84
CA ILE A 138 -23.09 -11.03 -19.37
C ILE A 138 -23.08 -11.37 -17.91
N ASP A 139 -22.47 -12.49 -17.56
CA ASP A 139 -22.29 -12.93 -16.17
C ASP A 139 -21.02 -12.34 -15.54
N PHE A 140 -21.08 -12.09 -14.23
CA PHE A 140 -19.99 -11.55 -13.45
C PHE A 140 -19.59 -12.50 -12.31
N ILE A 141 -18.27 -12.67 -12.11
CA ILE A 141 -17.65 -13.22 -10.90
C ILE A 141 -16.85 -12.10 -10.27
N ILE A 142 -17.14 -11.75 -9.02
CA ILE A 142 -16.45 -10.66 -8.30
C ILE A 142 -15.46 -11.28 -7.31
N CYS A 143 -14.20 -10.85 -7.42
CA CYS A 143 -13.10 -11.17 -6.49
C CYS A 143 -12.61 -9.86 -5.87
N ASP A 144 -13.20 -9.46 -4.76
CA ASP A 144 -12.97 -8.15 -4.15
C ASP A 144 -12.71 -8.30 -2.64
N HIS A 145 -12.06 -7.32 -2.05
CA HIS A 145 -11.73 -7.28 -0.64
C HIS A 145 -12.21 -6.01 0.07
N HIS A 146 -12.85 -5.11 -0.64
CA HIS A 146 -13.45 -3.91 -0.08
C HIS A 146 -14.67 -4.22 0.77
N VAL A 147 -15.01 -3.33 1.70
CA VAL A 147 -16.19 -3.48 2.56
C VAL A 147 -17.44 -3.36 1.70
N PRO A 148 -18.34 -4.37 1.72
CA PRO A 148 -19.61 -4.33 1.00
C PRO A 148 -20.55 -3.26 1.55
N ASP A 149 -21.46 -2.79 0.70
CA ASP A 149 -22.64 -2.05 1.13
C ASP A 149 -23.77 -3.03 1.50
N GLU A 150 -24.91 -2.52 2.00
CA GLU A 150 -26.06 -3.34 2.40
C GLU A 150 -26.61 -4.20 1.23
N VAL A 151 -26.55 -3.68 0.02
CA VAL A 151 -27.02 -4.35 -1.19
C VAL A 151 -25.84 -4.87 -2.00
N LEU A 152 -25.81 -6.19 -2.21
CA LEU A 152 -24.79 -6.81 -3.04
C LEU A 152 -25.18 -6.77 -4.53
N PRO A 153 -24.19 -6.65 -5.44
CA PRO A 153 -24.43 -6.69 -6.88
C PRO A 153 -24.97 -8.07 -7.32
N PRO A 154 -25.85 -8.12 -8.36
CA PRO A 154 -26.47 -9.35 -8.83
C PRO A 154 -25.53 -10.22 -9.69
N ALA A 155 -24.30 -10.48 -9.19
CA ALA A 155 -23.31 -11.34 -9.82
C ALA A 155 -23.62 -12.83 -9.60
N VAL A 156 -23.07 -13.70 -10.46
CA VAL A 156 -23.20 -15.17 -10.32
C VAL A 156 -22.48 -15.67 -9.07
N ALA A 157 -21.34 -15.09 -8.75
CA ALA A 157 -20.56 -15.40 -7.56
C ALA A 157 -19.83 -14.15 -7.06
N ILE A 158 -19.74 -14.03 -5.72
CA ILE A 158 -19.02 -12.93 -5.05
C ILE A 158 -18.06 -13.52 -4.03
N LEU A 159 -16.77 -13.46 -4.34
CA LEU A 159 -15.68 -13.87 -3.47
C LEU A 159 -15.17 -12.65 -2.71
N ASN A 160 -15.68 -12.46 -1.50
CA ASN A 160 -15.27 -11.37 -0.61
C ASN A 160 -15.45 -11.80 0.85
N ALA A 161 -14.33 -11.97 1.55
CA ALA A 161 -14.32 -12.43 2.93
C ALA A 161 -14.97 -11.46 3.93
N LYS A 162 -15.16 -10.18 3.56
CA LYS A 162 -15.77 -9.15 4.42
C LYS A 162 -17.31 -9.10 4.32
N ARG A 163 -17.93 -9.94 3.50
CA ARG A 163 -19.38 -10.10 3.50
C ARG A 163 -19.83 -10.63 4.86
N GLU A 164 -20.98 -10.19 5.34
CA GLU A 164 -21.54 -10.66 6.62
C GLU A 164 -21.85 -12.16 6.60
N ASP A 165 -22.22 -12.69 5.42
CA ASP A 165 -22.62 -14.07 5.22
C ASP A 165 -21.45 -14.98 4.75
N ASP A 166 -20.21 -14.47 4.72
CA ASP A 166 -19.01 -15.23 4.39
C ASP A 166 -18.25 -15.68 5.66
N THR A 167 -17.92 -16.95 5.71
CA THR A 167 -17.22 -17.58 6.85
C THR A 167 -15.72 -17.77 6.64
N TYR A 168 -15.17 -17.25 5.57
CA TYR A 168 -13.72 -17.34 5.31
C TYR A 168 -12.93 -16.76 6.49
N PRO A 169 -12.01 -17.53 7.11
CA PRO A 169 -11.42 -17.12 8.39
C PRO A 169 -10.53 -15.89 8.31
N TYR A 170 -9.86 -15.67 7.17
CA TYR A 170 -8.94 -14.55 6.99
C TYR A 170 -9.57 -13.42 6.16
N LYS A 171 -9.85 -12.28 6.81
CA LYS A 171 -10.61 -11.17 6.23
C LYS A 171 -9.79 -10.13 5.46
N HIS A 172 -8.47 -10.27 5.43
CA HIS A 172 -7.54 -9.21 5.01
C HIS A 172 -6.72 -9.53 3.76
N LEU A 173 -7.14 -10.50 2.94
CA LEU A 173 -6.49 -10.71 1.64
C LEU A 173 -6.56 -9.42 0.80
N SER A 174 -5.53 -9.14 0.01
CA SER A 174 -5.60 -8.13 -1.05
C SER A 174 -6.48 -8.61 -2.20
N GLY A 175 -6.90 -7.71 -3.11
CA GLY A 175 -7.68 -8.10 -4.29
C GLY A 175 -6.97 -9.14 -5.15
N CYS A 176 -5.66 -9.01 -5.34
CA CYS A 176 -4.82 -10.03 -5.99
C CYS A 176 -4.78 -11.34 -5.18
N GLY A 177 -4.78 -11.26 -3.84
CA GLY A 177 -4.86 -12.43 -2.96
C GLY A 177 -6.18 -13.19 -3.13
N VAL A 178 -7.30 -12.50 -3.26
CA VAL A 178 -8.61 -13.11 -3.56
C VAL A 178 -8.60 -13.77 -4.95
N GLY A 179 -8.05 -13.07 -5.96
CA GLY A 179 -7.85 -13.63 -7.30
C GLY A 179 -6.97 -14.90 -7.29
N PHE A 180 -5.90 -14.90 -6.48
CA PHE A 180 -5.06 -16.08 -6.27
C PHE A 180 -5.85 -17.26 -5.67
N LYS A 181 -6.69 -17.01 -4.66
CA LYS A 181 -7.55 -18.04 -4.05
C LYS A 181 -8.55 -18.60 -5.06
N PHE A 182 -9.10 -17.78 -5.94
CA PHE A 182 -9.96 -18.24 -7.02
C PHE A 182 -9.21 -19.16 -8.00
N MET A 183 -7.99 -18.80 -8.39
CA MET A 183 -7.16 -19.65 -9.26
C MET A 183 -6.72 -20.92 -8.54
N GLN A 184 -6.48 -20.87 -7.23
CA GLN A 184 -6.19 -22.04 -6.39
C GLN A 184 -7.38 -23.01 -6.40
N ALA A 185 -8.61 -22.53 -6.21
CA ALA A 185 -9.83 -23.37 -6.25
C ALA A 185 -10.05 -23.97 -7.63
N PHE A 186 -9.87 -23.16 -8.68
CA PHE A 186 -9.97 -23.64 -10.06
C PHE A 186 -8.93 -24.74 -10.35
N ALA A 187 -7.69 -24.56 -9.91
CA ALA A 187 -6.61 -25.54 -10.08
C ALA A 187 -6.95 -26.85 -9.35
N GLN A 188 -7.38 -26.79 -8.09
CA GLN A 188 -7.80 -27.96 -7.30
C GLN A 188 -8.94 -28.73 -7.99
N ASN A 189 -9.98 -28.02 -8.45
CA ASN A 189 -11.12 -28.63 -9.10
C ASN A 189 -10.78 -29.33 -10.43
N ASN A 190 -9.78 -28.79 -11.15
CA ASN A 190 -9.39 -29.31 -12.48
C ASN A 190 -8.14 -30.20 -12.45
N GLY A 191 -7.65 -30.60 -11.28
CA GLY A 191 -6.47 -31.46 -11.16
C GLY A 191 -5.17 -30.80 -11.63
N ILE A 192 -5.08 -29.47 -11.57
CA ILE A 192 -3.87 -28.71 -11.90
C ILE A 192 -2.99 -28.63 -10.66
N GLU A 193 -1.74 -28.99 -10.79
CA GLU A 193 -0.77 -28.98 -9.69
C GLU A 193 -0.56 -27.56 -9.13
N PHE A 194 -0.50 -27.44 -7.81
CA PHE A 194 -0.26 -26.16 -7.12
C PHE A 194 1.04 -25.47 -7.57
N SER A 195 2.03 -26.24 -8.01
CA SER A 195 3.29 -25.73 -8.55
C SER A 195 3.12 -24.76 -9.72
N GLN A 196 1.99 -24.83 -10.45
CA GLN A 196 1.67 -23.90 -11.54
C GLN A 196 1.25 -22.51 -11.05
N LEU A 197 0.87 -22.39 -9.79
CA LEU A 197 0.52 -21.11 -9.14
C LEU A 197 1.75 -20.40 -8.53
N VAL A 198 2.78 -21.17 -8.16
CA VAL A 198 3.98 -20.62 -7.49
C VAL A 198 4.65 -19.48 -8.26
N PRO A 199 4.81 -19.53 -9.59
CA PRO A 199 5.40 -18.42 -10.36
C PRO A 199 4.62 -17.11 -10.33
N LEU A 200 3.35 -17.14 -9.89
CA LEU A 200 2.47 -15.97 -9.80
C LEU A 200 2.55 -15.25 -8.43
N LEU A 201 3.25 -15.85 -7.47
CA LEU A 201 3.39 -15.29 -6.13
C LEU A 201 4.21 -13.98 -6.13
N ASP A 202 5.01 -13.72 -7.15
CA ASP A 202 5.68 -12.42 -7.33
C ASP A 202 4.66 -11.27 -7.43
N LEU A 203 3.54 -11.47 -8.13
CA LEU A 203 2.45 -10.50 -8.24
C LEU A 203 1.70 -10.34 -6.91
N CYS A 204 1.46 -11.44 -6.17
CA CYS A 204 0.85 -11.37 -4.85
C CYS A 204 1.69 -10.52 -3.87
N ALA A 205 3.03 -10.68 -3.86
CA ALA A 205 3.88 -9.87 -2.99
C ALA A 205 3.87 -8.38 -3.38
N ILE A 206 3.81 -8.07 -4.69
CA ILE A 206 3.71 -6.69 -5.17
C ILE A 206 2.37 -6.07 -4.76
N SER A 207 1.26 -6.79 -4.91
CA SER A 207 -0.07 -6.39 -4.47
C SER A 207 -0.10 -6.11 -2.96
N ILE A 208 0.19 -7.12 -2.14
CA ILE A 208 0.14 -7.06 -0.67
C ILE A 208 0.94 -5.87 -0.12
N ALA A 209 2.13 -5.64 -0.68
CA ALA A 209 2.97 -4.52 -0.27
C ALA A 209 2.38 -3.15 -0.64
N SER A 210 1.72 -3.05 -1.80
CA SER A 210 1.27 -1.78 -2.36
C SER A 210 -0.11 -1.37 -1.87
N ASP A 211 -0.97 -2.33 -1.56
CA ASP A 211 -2.31 -2.12 -1.03
C ASP A 211 -2.34 -1.92 0.51
N ILE A 212 -1.16 -2.04 1.14
CA ILE A 212 -0.97 -1.76 2.58
C ILE A 212 -1.89 -2.66 3.46
N VAL A 213 -2.15 -3.88 3.02
CA VAL A 213 -2.90 -4.86 3.81
C VAL A 213 -2.04 -5.51 4.92
N PRO A 214 -2.65 -6.04 6.00
CA PRO A 214 -1.93 -6.70 7.10
C PRO A 214 -0.95 -7.78 6.63
N ILE A 215 0.29 -7.75 7.15
CA ILE A 215 1.35 -8.74 6.88
C ILE A 215 1.30 -9.86 7.91
N MET A 216 0.12 -10.42 8.10
CA MET A 216 -0.19 -11.52 9.01
C MET A 216 -0.97 -12.60 8.25
N GLY A 217 -1.17 -13.77 8.87
CA GLY A 217 -1.96 -14.86 8.29
C GLY A 217 -1.56 -15.23 6.86
N GLU A 218 -2.54 -15.38 5.96
CA GLU A 218 -2.28 -15.77 4.57
C GLU A 218 -1.47 -14.72 3.78
N ASN A 219 -1.68 -13.43 4.03
CA ASN A 219 -0.87 -12.39 3.39
C ASN A 219 0.62 -12.53 3.73
N ARG A 220 0.96 -12.94 4.96
CA ARG A 220 2.34 -13.23 5.33
C ARG A 220 2.90 -14.43 4.57
N ILE A 221 2.12 -15.49 4.42
CA ILE A 221 2.51 -16.68 3.63
C ILE A 221 2.79 -16.27 2.19
N LEU A 222 1.82 -15.60 1.55
CA LEU A 222 1.92 -15.15 0.16
C LEU A 222 3.08 -14.16 -0.03
N ALA A 223 3.26 -13.18 0.86
CA ALA A 223 4.33 -12.20 0.80
C ALA A 223 5.72 -12.85 0.97
N CYS A 224 5.90 -13.77 1.93
CA CYS A 224 7.18 -14.46 2.14
C CYS A 224 7.57 -15.29 0.91
N HIS A 225 6.64 -16.07 0.36
CA HIS A 225 6.91 -16.89 -0.81
C HIS A 225 7.01 -16.06 -2.09
N GLY A 226 6.21 -15.00 -2.21
CA GLY A 226 6.29 -14.04 -3.32
C GLY A 226 7.61 -13.27 -3.34
N LEU A 227 8.14 -12.85 -2.18
CA LEU A 227 9.48 -12.27 -2.09
C LEU A 227 10.57 -13.27 -2.49
N ARG A 228 10.44 -14.56 -2.12
CA ARG A 228 11.38 -15.59 -2.60
C ARG A 228 11.31 -15.73 -4.12
N GLN A 229 10.11 -15.72 -4.69
CA GLN A 229 9.89 -15.78 -6.15
C GLN A 229 10.52 -14.56 -6.84
N LEU A 230 10.28 -13.34 -6.33
CA LEU A 230 10.90 -12.10 -6.83
C LEU A 230 12.43 -12.15 -6.81
N ASN A 231 13.01 -12.73 -5.75
CA ASN A 231 14.46 -12.79 -5.57
C ASN A 231 15.14 -13.95 -6.30
N SER A 232 14.40 -14.95 -6.78
CA SER A 232 14.97 -16.13 -7.43
C SER A 232 14.63 -16.21 -8.93
N ALA A 233 13.34 -16.03 -9.27
CA ALA A 233 12.84 -16.20 -10.64
C ALA A 233 11.64 -15.28 -10.90
N PRO A 234 11.81 -13.93 -10.87
CA PRO A 234 10.73 -12.99 -11.17
C PRO A 234 10.22 -13.19 -12.59
N SER A 235 8.94 -12.92 -12.81
CA SER A 235 8.37 -12.94 -14.15
C SER A 235 9.00 -11.87 -15.04
N THR A 236 8.93 -12.07 -16.36
CA THR A 236 9.65 -11.24 -17.35
C THR A 236 9.36 -9.75 -17.20
N GLY A 237 8.07 -9.37 -17.10
CA GLY A 237 7.68 -7.98 -16.91
C GLY A 237 8.14 -7.39 -15.58
N VAL A 238 8.01 -8.17 -14.49
CA VAL A 238 8.47 -7.77 -13.16
C VAL A 238 10.00 -7.62 -13.15
N LYS A 239 10.75 -8.53 -13.77
CA LYS A 239 12.20 -8.43 -13.91
C LYS A 239 12.62 -7.14 -14.61
N ALA A 240 12.00 -6.81 -15.74
CA ALA A 240 12.27 -5.59 -16.47
C ALA A 240 11.96 -4.34 -15.61
N LEU A 241 10.88 -4.39 -14.82
CA LEU A 241 10.52 -3.30 -13.91
C LEU A 241 11.54 -3.16 -12.75
N MET A 242 12.00 -4.26 -12.17
CA MET A 242 13.04 -4.26 -11.13
C MET A 242 14.34 -3.61 -11.64
N GLU A 243 14.73 -3.88 -12.87
CA GLU A 243 15.94 -3.32 -13.48
C GLU A 243 15.87 -1.79 -13.64
N VAL A 244 14.75 -1.26 -14.15
CA VAL A 244 14.57 0.21 -14.24
C VAL A 244 14.44 0.87 -12.87
N CYS A 245 14.10 0.10 -11.83
CA CYS A 245 14.11 0.55 -10.44
C CYS A 245 15.52 0.58 -9.81
N GLY A 246 16.57 0.08 -10.51
CA GLY A 246 17.90 -0.10 -9.94
C GLY A 246 17.96 -1.17 -8.85
N LEU A 247 17.19 -2.24 -9.02
CA LEU A 247 17.06 -3.33 -8.05
C LEU A 247 17.61 -4.68 -8.56
N ALA A 248 18.21 -4.74 -9.74
CA ALA A 248 18.64 -5.99 -10.39
C ALA A 248 19.60 -6.83 -9.54
N ASP A 249 20.51 -6.19 -8.80
CA ASP A 249 21.57 -6.86 -8.04
C ASP A 249 21.34 -6.78 -6.51
N ARG A 250 20.08 -6.60 -6.08
CA ARG A 250 19.74 -6.42 -4.67
C ARG A 250 18.65 -7.40 -4.26
N GLU A 251 18.72 -7.85 -3.02
CA GLU A 251 17.61 -8.57 -2.39
C GLU A 251 16.41 -7.64 -2.24
N ILE A 252 15.27 -8.04 -2.78
CA ILE A 252 14.02 -7.30 -2.77
C ILE A 252 13.32 -7.52 -1.43
N SER A 253 12.91 -6.41 -0.81
CA SER A 253 12.06 -6.36 0.38
C SER A 253 10.70 -5.73 0.03
N LEU A 254 9.69 -5.84 0.93
CA LEU A 254 8.42 -5.13 0.76
C LEU A 254 8.63 -3.61 0.65
N SER A 255 9.58 -3.05 1.39
CA SER A 255 9.93 -1.63 1.28
C SER A 255 10.39 -1.24 -0.14
N ASN A 256 11.15 -2.10 -0.81
CA ASN A 256 11.53 -1.84 -2.21
C ASN A 256 10.30 -1.86 -3.14
N ILE A 257 9.32 -2.72 -2.86
CA ILE A 257 8.07 -2.75 -3.62
C ILE A 257 7.30 -1.46 -3.40
N ILE A 258 7.04 -1.08 -2.14
CA ILE A 258 6.26 0.11 -1.76
C ILE A 258 6.87 1.39 -2.36
N PHE A 259 8.18 1.57 -2.26
CA PHE A 259 8.82 2.84 -2.61
C PHE A 259 9.41 2.90 -4.02
N LYS A 260 9.55 1.77 -4.71
CA LYS A 260 10.18 1.74 -6.05
C LYS A 260 9.31 1.07 -7.11
N ILE A 261 8.80 -0.14 -6.87
CA ILE A 261 8.03 -0.89 -7.89
C ILE A 261 6.60 -0.35 -7.97
N GLY A 262 5.86 -0.31 -6.87
CA GLY A 262 4.46 0.13 -6.81
C GLY A 262 4.23 1.53 -7.38
N PRO A 263 5.05 2.56 -7.03
CA PRO A 263 4.89 3.90 -7.59
C PRO A 263 5.00 3.97 -9.12
N ARG A 264 5.74 3.07 -9.77
CA ARG A 264 5.84 3.02 -11.23
C ARG A 264 4.58 2.43 -11.86
N ILE A 265 4.09 1.33 -11.29
CA ILE A 265 2.81 0.74 -11.73
C ILE A 265 1.69 1.78 -11.58
N ASN A 266 1.57 2.42 -10.42
CA ASN A 266 0.60 3.48 -10.17
C ASN A 266 0.76 4.70 -11.09
N ALA A 267 1.99 5.01 -11.52
CA ALA A 267 2.23 6.15 -12.41
C ALA A 267 1.57 5.97 -13.78
N SER A 268 1.47 4.74 -14.30
CA SER A 268 0.79 4.47 -15.56
C SER A 268 -0.69 4.88 -15.50
N GLY A 269 -1.42 4.50 -14.45
CA GLY A 269 -2.82 4.87 -14.25
C GLY A 269 -3.07 6.34 -13.86
N ARG A 270 -2.02 7.07 -13.42
CA ARG A 270 -2.11 8.50 -13.07
C ARG A 270 -1.78 9.43 -14.23
N MET A 271 -0.83 9.03 -15.07
CA MET A 271 -0.27 9.85 -16.13
C MET A 271 -0.82 9.48 -17.53
N GLN A 272 -1.26 8.21 -17.70
CA GLN A 272 -1.76 7.65 -18.93
C GLN A 272 -2.91 6.67 -18.64
N ASN A 273 -2.74 5.39 -18.99
CA ASN A 273 -3.74 4.35 -18.80
C ASN A 273 -3.14 3.15 -18.04
N GLY A 274 -3.86 2.66 -17.03
CA GLY A 274 -3.47 1.50 -16.22
C GLY A 274 -3.25 0.21 -17.01
N LYS A 275 -3.86 0.09 -18.21
CA LYS A 275 -3.67 -1.04 -19.11
C LYS A 275 -2.20 -1.28 -19.47
N GLU A 276 -1.37 -0.23 -19.57
CA GLU A 276 0.06 -0.39 -19.88
C GLU A 276 0.80 -1.17 -18.77
N ALA A 277 0.42 -0.98 -17.52
CA ALA A 277 1.00 -1.75 -16.40
C ALA A 277 0.67 -3.24 -16.53
N VAL A 278 -0.59 -3.59 -16.80
CA VAL A 278 -0.99 -5.00 -17.01
C VAL A 278 -0.26 -5.57 -18.23
N THR A 279 -0.19 -4.81 -19.32
CA THR A 279 0.52 -5.25 -20.54
C THR A 279 1.98 -5.61 -20.24
N LEU A 280 2.68 -4.78 -19.45
CA LEU A 280 4.04 -5.08 -18.98
C LEU A 280 4.09 -6.36 -18.12
N LEU A 281 3.18 -6.49 -17.15
CA LEU A 281 3.18 -7.62 -16.20
C LEU A 281 2.88 -8.98 -16.86
N VAL A 282 2.17 -8.99 -18.00
CA VAL A 282 1.86 -10.22 -18.73
C VAL A 282 2.82 -10.50 -19.88
N GLU A 283 3.71 -9.57 -20.23
CA GLU A 283 4.64 -9.69 -21.36
C GLU A 283 5.67 -10.81 -21.13
N LYS A 284 5.84 -11.67 -22.14
CA LYS A 284 6.78 -12.81 -22.13
C LYS A 284 8.10 -12.50 -22.82
N ASN A 285 8.10 -11.55 -23.76
CA ASN A 285 9.31 -11.12 -24.47
C ASN A 285 10.06 -10.07 -23.65
N TYR A 286 11.26 -10.40 -23.20
CA TYR A 286 12.06 -9.52 -22.35
C TYR A 286 12.38 -8.16 -23.01
N LYS A 287 12.68 -8.12 -24.32
CA LYS A 287 13.01 -6.87 -25.00
C LYS A 287 11.79 -5.93 -25.04
N ALA A 288 10.61 -6.45 -25.31
CA ALA A 288 9.36 -5.70 -25.27
C ALA A 288 9.06 -5.23 -23.84
N ALA A 289 9.15 -6.12 -22.85
CA ALA A 289 8.96 -5.79 -21.44
C ALA A 289 9.91 -4.67 -20.98
N ARG A 290 11.18 -4.70 -21.39
CA ARG A 290 12.16 -3.67 -21.04
C ARG A 290 11.76 -2.30 -21.60
N GLN A 291 11.33 -2.22 -22.84
CA GLN A 291 10.85 -0.98 -23.45
C GLN A 291 9.61 -0.42 -22.74
N MET A 292 8.67 -1.30 -22.37
CA MET A 292 7.47 -0.92 -21.60
C MET A 292 7.87 -0.39 -20.20
N ALA A 293 8.76 -1.10 -19.51
CA ALA A 293 9.25 -0.68 -18.20
C ALA A 293 9.95 0.68 -18.23
N GLU A 294 10.70 0.98 -19.29
CA GLU A 294 11.35 2.30 -19.49
C GLU A 294 10.32 3.41 -19.67
N ARG A 295 9.23 3.17 -20.44
CA ARG A 295 8.13 4.14 -20.57
C ARG A 295 7.44 4.40 -19.23
N ILE A 296 7.09 3.33 -18.51
CA ILE A 296 6.45 3.46 -17.19
C ILE A 296 7.38 4.18 -16.20
N ASN A 297 8.70 3.94 -16.27
CA ASN A 297 9.66 4.71 -15.48
C ASN A 297 9.65 6.20 -15.85
N ALA A 298 9.55 6.55 -17.12
CA ALA A 298 9.45 7.95 -17.54
C ALA A 298 8.18 8.63 -16.99
N TYR A 299 7.03 7.95 -17.00
CA TYR A 299 5.81 8.45 -16.34
C TYR A 299 6.00 8.68 -14.83
N ASN A 300 6.69 7.76 -14.15
CA ASN A 300 6.98 7.94 -12.73
C ASN A 300 7.92 9.12 -12.46
N GLU A 301 8.92 9.38 -13.29
CA GLU A 301 9.76 10.58 -13.13
C GLU A 301 8.94 11.87 -13.37
N GLN A 302 8.11 11.94 -14.42
CA GLN A 302 7.19 13.06 -14.63
C GLN A 302 6.26 13.28 -13.42
N ARG A 303 5.68 12.19 -12.90
CA ARG A 303 4.87 12.25 -11.68
C ARG A 303 5.63 12.84 -10.51
N LYS A 304 6.89 12.43 -10.30
CA LYS A 304 7.73 12.95 -9.19
C LYS A 304 8.02 14.45 -9.34
N ASP A 305 8.30 14.91 -10.56
CA ASP A 305 8.57 16.33 -10.82
C ASP A 305 7.31 17.17 -10.54
N LEU A 306 6.14 16.72 -10.99
CA LEU A 306 4.86 17.37 -10.68
C LEU A 306 4.55 17.34 -9.17
N ASP A 307 4.73 16.19 -8.52
CA ASP A 307 4.53 16.03 -7.08
C ASP A 307 5.41 17.00 -6.28
N LYS A 308 6.70 17.11 -6.64
CA LYS A 308 7.63 18.04 -6.01
C LYS A 308 7.18 19.49 -6.19
N ALA A 309 6.93 19.91 -7.43
CA ALA A 309 6.53 21.27 -7.74
C ALA A 309 5.22 21.66 -7.04
N MET A 310 4.21 20.79 -7.10
CA MET A 310 2.92 21.04 -6.44
C MET A 310 3.05 21.06 -4.91
N THR A 311 3.87 20.18 -4.33
CA THR A 311 4.11 20.15 -2.88
C THR A 311 4.84 21.43 -2.41
N GLU A 312 5.83 21.90 -3.16
CA GLU A 312 6.52 23.16 -2.87
C GLU A 312 5.56 24.37 -2.92
N GLN A 313 4.70 24.44 -3.94
CA GLN A 313 3.66 25.47 -4.03
C GLN A 313 2.66 25.39 -2.87
N ALA A 314 2.19 24.18 -2.54
CA ALA A 314 1.24 23.97 -1.44
C ALA A 314 1.83 24.37 -0.08
N ASN A 315 3.07 24.00 0.20
CA ASN A 315 3.79 24.40 1.40
C ASN A 315 3.95 25.93 1.48
N HIS A 316 4.32 26.57 0.37
CA HIS A 316 4.42 28.03 0.31
C HIS A 316 3.09 28.73 0.65
N ILE A 317 1.97 28.20 0.17
CA ILE A 317 0.64 28.72 0.52
C ILE A 317 0.35 28.55 2.01
N VAL A 318 0.62 27.33 2.56
CA VAL A 318 0.38 27.04 3.99
C VAL A 318 1.21 27.97 4.89
N GLU A 319 2.48 28.16 4.57
CA GLU A 319 3.40 29.01 5.35
C GLU A 319 3.05 30.49 5.22
N THR A 320 2.79 30.99 4.00
CA THR A 320 2.47 32.41 3.74
C THR A 320 1.18 32.84 4.43
N LEU A 321 0.17 31.96 4.43
CA LEU A 321 -1.12 32.23 5.09
C LEU A 321 -1.14 31.81 6.56
N ASP A 322 -0.06 31.19 7.04
CA ASP A 322 0.09 30.68 8.40
C ASP A 322 -1.04 29.70 8.80
N LEU A 323 -1.45 28.84 7.86
CA LEU A 323 -2.61 27.96 8.05
C LEU A 323 -2.36 26.93 9.16
N GLN A 324 -1.13 26.45 9.32
CA GLN A 324 -0.76 25.45 10.34
C GLN A 324 -0.98 25.92 11.78
N HIS A 325 -0.92 27.23 12.04
CA HIS A 325 -1.15 27.79 13.37
C HIS A 325 -2.58 28.33 13.56
N LYS A 326 -3.22 28.76 12.47
CA LYS A 326 -4.57 29.35 12.50
C LYS A 326 -5.70 28.33 12.41
N HIS A 327 -5.44 27.15 11.80
CA HIS A 327 -6.45 26.16 11.49
C HIS A 327 -6.06 24.74 11.94
N LYS A 328 -7.06 23.92 12.16
CA LYS A 328 -6.91 22.48 12.49
C LYS A 328 -6.94 21.59 11.24
N SER A 329 -7.27 22.15 10.08
CA SER A 329 -7.24 21.49 8.79
C SER A 329 -6.53 22.34 7.74
N ILE A 330 -6.17 21.71 6.62
CA ILE A 330 -5.57 22.38 5.46
C ILE A 330 -6.46 22.09 4.25
N VAL A 331 -7.07 23.14 3.68
CA VAL A 331 -7.87 23.02 2.45
C VAL A 331 -7.32 23.97 1.41
N LEU A 332 -6.71 23.42 0.36
CA LEU A 332 -6.08 24.17 -0.72
C LEU A 332 -6.78 23.94 -2.05
N TYR A 333 -6.82 24.98 -2.88
CA TYR A 333 -7.35 24.93 -4.25
C TYR A 333 -6.42 25.68 -5.20
N SER A 334 -6.13 25.06 -6.34
CA SER A 334 -5.46 25.69 -7.48
C SER A 334 -5.94 25.06 -8.78
N GLU A 335 -6.26 25.90 -9.77
CA GLU A 335 -6.69 25.46 -11.10
C GLU A 335 -5.59 24.78 -11.90
N GLU A 336 -4.33 25.06 -11.57
CA GLU A 336 -3.14 24.58 -12.30
C GLU A 336 -2.66 23.19 -11.84
N TRP A 337 -3.21 22.67 -10.74
CA TRP A 337 -2.71 21.42 -10.17
C TRP A 337 -3.22 20.19 -10.92
N HIS A 338 -2.33 19.23 -11.12
CA HIS A 338 -2.64 18.01 -11.86
C HIS A 338 -3.55 17.07 -11.04
N ARG A 339 -4.73 16.71 -11.56
CA ARG A 339 -5.75 15.87 -10.90
C ARG A 339 -5.17 14.54 -10.35
N GLY A 340 -4.29 13.86 -11.12
CA GLY A 340 -3.67 12.59 -10.72
C GLY A 340 -2.70 12.70 -9.54
N ILE A 341 -2.31 13.94 -9.13
CA ILE A 341 -1.27 14.20 -8.12
C ILE A 341 -1.85 14.78 -6.83
N ILE A 342 -3.00 15.45 -6.86
CA ILE A 342 -3.58 16.13 -5.67
C ILE A 342 -3.68 15.22 -4.44
N GLY A 343 -3.98 13.93 -4.62
CA GLY A 343 -4.06 12.98 -3.50
C GLY A 343 -2.69 12.68 -2.87
N ILE A 344 -1.59 12.76 -3.64
CA ILE A 344 -0.23 12.60 -3.12
C ILE A 344 0.14 13.85 -2.32
N VAL A 345 -0.14 15.03 -2.86
CA VAL A 345 0.11 16.31 -2.18
C VAL A 345 -0.69 16.39 -0.88
N ALA A 346 -1.97 15.99 -0.89
CA ALA A 346 -2.78 15.93 0.34
C ALA A 346 -2.15 15.04 1.42
N SER A 347 -1.62 13.84 1.03
CA SER A 347 -0.91 12.96 1.97
C SER A 347 0.34 13.64 2.54
N ARG A 348 1.16 14.29 1.69
CA ARG A 348 2.36 15.00 2.15
C ARG A 348 2.06 16.15 3.11
N LEU A 349 1.03 16.94 2.82
CA LEU A 349 0.60 18.00 3.73
C LEU A 349 0.14 17.44 5.08
N THR A 350 -0.61 16.33 5.06
CA THR A 350 -1.02 15.64 6.29
C THR A 350 0.17 15.12 7.09
N GLU A 351 1.18 14.55 6.43
CA GLU A 351 2.41 14.07 7.06
C GLU A 351 3.27 15.21 7.64
N ILE A 352 3.42 16.32 6.90
CA ILE A 352 4.27 17.45 7.32
C ILE A 352 3.63 18.23 8.47
N TYR A 353 2.33 18.54 8.36
CA TYR A 353 1.65 19.45 9.27
C TYR A 353 0.82 18.75 10.35
N HIS A 354 0.67 17.43 10.29
CA HIS A 354 -0.20 16.64 11.17
C HIS A 354 -1.62 17.23 11.28
N ARG A 355 -2.22 17.50 10.09
CA ARG A 355 -3.56 18.05 9.94
C ARG A 355 -4.33 17.29 8.87
N PRO A 356 -5.64 17.03 9.04
CA PRO A 356 -6.49 16.60 7.94
C PRO A 356 -6.36 17.58 6.78
N SER A 357 -6.05 17.07 5.58
CA SER A 357 -5.72 17.93 4.43
C SER A 357 -6.57 17.59 3.22
N VAL A 358 -7.11 18.61 2.56
CA VAL A 358 -7.86 18.51 1.30
C VAL A 358 -7.17 19.35 0.24
N VAL A 359 -6.85 18.72 -0.88
CA VAL A 359 -6.26 19.40 -2.04
C VAL A 359 -7.22 19.28 -3.21
N LEU A 360 -7.57 20.43 -3.78
CA LEU A 360 -8.56 20.57 -4.83
C LEU A 360 -7.91 21.16 -6.09
N THR A 361 -8.39 20.72 -7.26
CA THR A 361 -8.05 21.32 -8.55
C THR A 361 -9.28 21.45 -9.43
N ARG A 362 -9.21 22.27 -10.48
CA ARG A 362 -10.28 22.42 -11.45
C ARG A 362 -10.23 21.30 -12.48
N THR A 363 -11.39 20.71 -12.77
CA THR A 363 -11.60 19.79 -13.88
C THR A 363 -12.87 20.29 -14.58
N ASP A 364 -12.74 20.87 -15.77
CA ASP A 364 -13.81 21.59 -16.45
C ASP A 364 -14.38 22.71 -15.57
N ASP A 365 -15.65 22.64 -15.18
CA ASP A 365 -16.30 23.62 -14.30
C ASP A 365 -16.46 23.16 -12.84
N VAL A 366 -15.83 22.03 -12.50
CA VAL A 366 -15.94 21.36 -11.20
C VAL A 366 -14.60 21.39 -10.46
N ALA A 367 -14.63 21.71 -9.17
CA ALA A 367 -13.49 21.51 -8.27
C ALA A 367 -13.47 20.04 -7.83
N THR A 368 -12.44 19.30 -8.27
CA THR A 368 -12.21 17.89 -7.87
C THR A 368 -11.12 17.85 -6.82
N GLY A 369 -11.34 17.10 -5.74
CA GLY A 369 -10.45 17.06 -4.59
C GLY A 369 -10.13 15.67 -4.07
N SER A 370 -9.07 15.64 -3.27
CA SER A 370 -8.67 14.46 -2.49
C SER A 370 -8.39 14.89 -1.06
N ALA A 371 -9.03 14.23 -0.11
CA ALA A 371 -8.85 14.40 1.32
C ALA A 371 -7.98 13.30 1.91
N ARG A 372 -7.16 13.65 2.90
CA ARG A 372 -6.34 12.71 3.69
C ARG A 372 -6.43 13.06 5.15
N SER A 373 -6.36 12.04 6.00
CA SER A 373 -6.54 12.17 7.45
C SER A 373 -5.27 11.86 8.23
N VAL A 374 -5.25 12.39 9.46
CA VAL A 374 -4.33 11.96 10.50
C VAL A 374 -4.85 10.69 11.19
N PRO A 375 -4.00 9.89 11.87
CA PRO A 375 -4.43 8.71 12.61
C PRO A 375 -5.57 9.01 13.60
N GLY A 376 -6.61 8.19 13.57
CA GLY A 376 -7.73 8.27 14.50
C GLY A 376 -8.80 9.33 14.17
N PHE A 377 -8.64 10.17 13.14
CA PHE A 377 -9.65 11.12 12.71
C PHE A 377 -10.39 10.64 11.45
N ASP A 378 -11.72 10.75 11.43
CA ASP A 378 -12.56 10.38 10.29
C ASP A 378 -12.74 11.56 9.31
N VAL A 379 -11.90 11.58 8.25
CA VAL A 379 -12.01 12.60 7.20
C VAL A 379 -13.23 12.40 6.31
N TYR A 380 -13.71 11.16 6.15
CA TYR A 380 -14.92 10.88 5.39
C TYR A 380 -16.14 11.51 6.05
N GLY A 381 -16.28 11.38 7.37
CA GLY A 381 -17.32 12.04 8.14
C GLY A 381 -17.28 13.57 7.99
N ALA A 382 -16.07 14.17 7.99
CA ALA A 382 -15.90 15.60 7.78
C ALA A 382 -16.33 16.05 6.36
N VAL A 383 -16.02 15.26 5.33
CA VAL A 383 -16.48 15.52 3.95
C VAL A 383 -18.00 15.33 3.84
N ALA A 384 -18.54 14.25 4.41
CA ALA A 384 -19.98 13.95 4.40
C ALA A 384 -20.81 15.02 5.13
N TYR A 385 -20.26 15.70 6.13
CA TYR A 385 -20.90 16.85 6.78
C TYR A 385 -21.17 18.01 5.80
N CYS A 386 -20.37 18.11 4.74
CA CYS A 386 -20.50 19.15 3.71
C CYS A 386 -21.28 18.66 2.47
N ARG A 387 -22.01 17.53 2.52
CA ARG A 387 -22.63 16.86 1.37
C ARG A 387 -23.51 17.74 0.49
N ASP A 388 -24.20 18.73 1.06
CA ASP A 388 -25.07 19.66 0.34
C ASP A 388 -24.31 20.63 -0.59
N LEU A 389 -23.00 20.76 -0.41
CA LEU A 389 -22.11 21.53 -1.28
C LEU A 389 -21.47 20.67 -2.39
N LEU A 390 -21.54 19.34 -2.25
CA LEU A 390 -20.84 18.38 -3.10
C LEU A 390 -21.73 17.85 -4.21
N GLU A 391 -21.14 17.61 -5.37
CA GLU A 391 -21.78 16.86 -6.46
C GLU A 391 -21.58 15.35 -6.29
N ASN A 392 -20.36 14.96 -5.90
CA ASN A 392 -20.01 13.58 -5.60
C ASN A 392 -18.97 13.54 -4.47
N PHE A 393 -19.04 12.51 -3.65
CA PHE A 393 -17.98 12.15 -2.71
C PHE A 393 -18.01 10.66 -2.38
N GLY A 394 -16.85 10.12 -2.01
CA GLY A 394 -16.70 8.73 -1.60
C GLY A 394 -15.35 8.50 -0.95
N GLY A 395 -15.23 7.43 -0.18
CA GLY A 395 -13.98 7.11 0.49
C GLY A 395 -14.18 6.34 1.79
N HIS A 396 -13.19 6.44 2.65
CA HIS A 396 -13.11 5.79 3.95
C HIS A 396 -12.53 6.74 4.99
N THR A 397 -12.45 6.32 6.24
CA THR A 397 -11.97 7.10 7.39
C THR A 397 -10.69 7.91 7.13
N TYR A 398 -9.73 7.37 6.37
CA TYR A 398 -8.43 8.02 6.18
C TYR A 398 -8.23 8.70 4.82
N ALA A 399 -9.12 8.48 3.88
CA ALA A 399 -9.02 9.07 2.55
C ALA A 399 -10.39 9.20 1.89
N ALA A 400 -10.67 10.36 1.29
CA ALA A 400 -11.88 10.58 0.52
C ALA A 400 -11.60 11.35 -0.77
N GLY A 401 -12.37 11.03 -1.82
CA GLY A 401 -12.49 11.82 -3.03
C GLY A 401 -13.76 12.66 -2.97
N LEU A 402 -13.73 13.84 -3.58
CA LEU A 402 -14.90 14.74 -3.61
C LEU A 402 -14.90 15.61 -4.86
N SER A 403 -16.08 16.05 -5.25
CA SER A 403 -16.24 17.07 -6.30
C SER A 403 -17.36 18.03 -5.95
N MET A 404 -17.20 19.31 -6.34
CA MET A 404 -18.16 20.37 -6.09
C MET A 404 -18.02 21.47 -7.15
N LYS A 405 -19.01 22.34 -7.26
CA LYS A 405 -18.86 23.58 -8.04
C LYS A 405 -17.75 24.44 -7.45
N VAL A 406 -16.95 25.09 -8.30
CA VAL A 406 -15.83 25.94 -7.86
C VAL A 406 -16.28 27.04 -6.89
N GLU A 407 -17.48 27.60 -7.09
CA GLU A 407 -18.08 28.62 -6.22
C GLU A 407 -18.33 28.14 -4.77
N ASN A 408 -18.46 26.84 -4.55
CA ASN A 408 -18.67 26.24 -3.23
C ASN A 408 -17.39 26.05 -2.42
N VAL A 409 -16.21 26.14 -3.03
CA VAL A 409 -14.91 25.90 -2.36
C VAL A 409 -14.71 26.77 -1.11
N PRO A 410 -15.01 28.08 -1.10
CA PRO A 410 -14.84 28.89 0.11
C PRO A 410 -15.73 28.45 1.28
N GLU A 411 -17.00 28.10 1.01
CA GLU A 411 -17.93 27.63 2.04
C GLU A 411 -17.59 26.22 2.51
N PHE A 412 -17.17 25.35 1.60
CA PHE A 412 -16.65 24.02 1.96
C PHE A 412 -15.46 24.13 2.92
N ARG A 413 -14.47 24.99 2.61
CA ARG A 413 -13.32 25.24 3.49
C ARG A 413 -13.74 25.64 4.88
N ARG A 414 -14.67 26.60 4.99
CA ARG A 414 -15.17 27.10 6.27
C ARG A 414 -15.87 26.00 7.09
N ARG A 415 -16.75 25.21 6.46
CA ARG A 415 -17.50 24.14 7.16
C ARG A 415 -16.62 22.97 7.51
N PHE A 416 -15.74 22.58 6.62
CA PHE A 416 -14.79 21.49 6.86
C PHE A 416 -13.88 21.82 8.06
N GLU A 417 -13.34 23.05 8.11
CA GLU A 417 -12.56 23.52 9.28
C GLU A 417 -13.37 23.47 10.56
N ALA A 418 -14.59 23.98 10.57
CA ALA A 418 -15.44 24.01 11.76
C ALA A 418 -15.74 22.58 12.27
N TYR A 419 -15.96 21.63 11.37
CA TYR A 419 -16.14 20.22 11.73
C TYR A 419 -14.86 19.64 12.32
N VAL A 420 -13.71 19.84 11.66
CA VAL A 420 -12.42 19.34 12.14
C VAL A 420 -12.09 19.93 13.52
N GLU A 421 -12.24 21.25 13.71
CA GLU A 421 -11.98 21.93 14.98
C GLU A 421 -12.79 21.33 16.13
N SER A 422 -14.04 20.95 15.87
CA SER A 422 -14.94 20.41 16.89
C SER A 422 -14.76 18.92 17.20
N HIS A 423 -14.08 18.14 16.33
CA HIS A 423 -13.97 16.70 16.46
C HIS A 423 -12.55 16.16 16.58
N ILE A 424 -11.52 16.95 16.21
CA ILE A 424 -10.13 16.51 16.28
C ILE A 424 -9.60 16.59 17.72
N LEU A 425 -8.93 15.53 18.15
CA LEU A 425 -8.28 15.49 19.47
C LEU A 425 -6.87 16.06 19.40
N PRO A 426 -6.36 16.71 20.49
CA PRO A 426 -5.01 17.27 20.51
C PRO A 426 -3.91 16.27 20.15
N GLU A 427 -4.01 15.03 20.62
CA GLU A 427 -3.08 13.95 20.34
C GLU A 427 -3.03 13.53 18.87
N GLN A 428 -4.10 13.76 18.10
CA GLN A 428 -4.15 13.47 16.66
C GLN A 428 -3.40 14.51 15.82
N THR A 429 -3.05 15.64 16.41
CA THR A 429 -2.32 16.73 15.74
C THR A 429 -0.83 16.74 16.06
N CYS A 430 -0.34 15.74 16.77
CA CYS A 430 1.06 15.59 17.16
C CYS A 430 1.66 14.33 16.57
N ALA A 431 2.91 14.43 16.10
CA ALA A 431 3.67 13.25 15.71
C ALA A 431 3.93 12.38 16.95
N THR A 432 3.58 11.11 16.88
CA THR A 432 3.85 10.13 17.94
C THR A 432 4.66 8.96 17.40
N ILE A 433 5.63 8.48 18.18
CA ILE A 433 6.40 7.29 17.85
C ILE A 433 6.13 6.25 18.93
N ASN A 434 5.57 5.11 18.54
CA ASN A 434 5.39 3.98 19.43
C ASN A 434 6.72 3.24 19.61
N VAL A 435 7.12 3.03 20.87
CA VAL A 435 8.36 2.33 21.23
C VAL A 435 8.01 0.93 21.72
N ASP A 436 8.45 -0.08 21.00
CA ASP A 436 8.19 -1.49 21.35
C ASP A 436 8.99 -1.95 22.58
N ALA A 437 10.25 -1.49 22.72
CA ALA A 437 11.06 -1.83 23.89
C ALA A 437 12.17 -0.81 24.17
N VAL A 438 12.49 -0.67 25.47
CA VAL A 438 13.69 0.04 25.93
C VAL A 438 14.81 -0.98 26.10
N ILE A 439 15.92 -0.83 25.39
CA ILE A 439 17.06 -1.75 25.38
C ILE A 439 18.38 -0.98 25.54
N ASN A 440 19.46 -1.68 25.93
CA ASN A 440 20.81 -1.09 25.98
C ASN A 440 21.62 -1.57 24.76
N PHE A 441 22.65 -0.84 24.38
CA PHE A 441 23.48 -1.21 23.21
C PHE A 441 24.15 -2.59 23.35
N ARG A 442 24.46 -3.04 24.56
CA ARG A 442 24.98 -4.40 24.80
C ARG A 442 24.04 -5.51 24.38
N ASP A 443 22.74 -5.23 24.35
CA ASP A 443 21.71 -6.20 23.97
C ASP A 443 21.68 -6.41 22.45
N ILE A 444 22.18 -5.42 21.68
CA ILE A 444 22.22 -5.42 20.21
C ILE A 444 23.46 -6.16 19.71
N ASN A 445 23.42 -7.47 19.81
CA ASN A 445 24.48 -8.34 19.30
C ASN A 445 24.06 -9.05 17.99
N ARG A 446 24.98 -9.80 17.39
CA ARG A 446 24.70 -10.53 16.13
C ARG A 446 23.51 -11.49 16.22
N LYS A 447 23.35 -12.15 17.36
CA LYS A 447 22.23 -13.07 17.60
C LYS A 447 20.91 -12.30 17.66
N PHE A 448 20.87 -11.21 18.42
CA PHE A 448 19.70 -10.34 18.51
C PHE A 448 19.26 -9.85 17.11
N PHE A 449 20.22 -9.39 16.30
CA PHE A 449 19.93 -8.92 14.95
C PHE A 449 19.46 -10.05 14.02
N ALA A 450 20.05 -11.23 14.11
CA ALA A 450 19.61 -12.39 13.35
C ALA A 450 18.17 -12.81 13.71
N ASP A 451 17.82 -12.79 15.01
CA ASP A 451 16.47 -13.07 15.47
C ASP A 451 15.48 -11.97 15.04
N LEU A 452 15.88 -10.69 15.10
CA LEU A 452 15.10 -9.56 14.62
C LEU A 452 14.78 -9.67 13.12
N LYS A 453 15.75 -10.03 12.29
CA LYS A 453 15.53 -10.24 10.84
C LYS A 453 14.44 -11.27 10.53
N ARG A 454 14.18 -12.22 11.41
CA ARG A 454 13.14 -13.25 11.21
C ARG A 454 11.71 -12.71 11.32
N PHE A 455 11.52 -11.51 11.90
CA PHE A 455 10.22 -10.84 11.91
C PHE A 455 9.82 -10.31 10.53
N ALA A 456 10.78 -10.07 9.64
CA ALA A 456 10.46 -9.67 8.27
C ALA A 456 9.61 -10.74 7.52
N PRO A 457 8.83 -10.34 6.51
CA PRO A 457 8.65 -8.99 5.98
C PRO A 457 7.80 -8.10 6.90
N TYR A 458 8.13 -6.80 6.95
CA TYR A 458 7.42 -5.81 7.75
C TYR A 458 6.35 -5.08 6.93
N GLY A 459 5.28 -4.64 7.60
CA GLY A 459 4.16 -3.89 7.05
C GLY A 459 3.06 -3.72 8.09
N PRO A 460 1.80 -3.40 7.72
CA PRO A 460 0.70 -3.28 8.65
C PRO A 460 0.53 -4.53 9.51
N GLU A 461 0.20 -4.34 10.78
CA GLU A 461 0.10 -5.36 11.85
C GLU A 461 1.42 -6.13 12.17
N ASN A 462 2.44 -5.97 11.36
CA ASN A 462 3.80 -6.40 11.64
C ASN A 462 4.79 -5.24 11.37
N PRO A 463 4.69 -4.13 12.10
CA PRO A 463 5.59 -3.00 11.90
C PRO A 463 7.03 -3.37 12.25
N LYS A 464 7.98 -2.64 11.63
CA LYS A 464 9.37 -2.78 11.99
C LYS A 464 9.56 -2.35 13.45
N PRO A 465 10.20 -3.17 14.32
CA PRO A 465 10.34 -2.84 15.71
C PRO A 465 11.16 -1.56 15.95
N VAL A 466 10.63 -0.70 16.80
CA VAL A 466 11.22 0.56 17.22
C VAL A 466 11.71 0.43 18.66
N PHE A 467 12.97 0.77 18.88
CA PHE A 467 13.62 0.67 20.18
C PHE A 467 13.98 2.03 20.74
N CYS A 468 14.08 2.12 22.04
CA CYS A 468 14.62 3.28 22.74
C CYS A 468 15.86 2.88 23.55
N THR A 469 16.90 3.70 23.52
CA THR A 469 18.01 3.65 24.48
C THR A 469 18.09 4.99 25.20
N LYS A 470 18.01 4.94 26.52
CA LYS A 470 18.02 6.14 27.37
C LYS A 470 19.44 6.52 27.76
N ARG A 471 19.69 7.84 27.82
CA ARG A 471 20.92 8.45 28.31
C ARG A 471 22.16 8.00 27.53
N VAL A 472 22.13 8.22 26.22
CA VAL A 472 23.29 8.05 25.35
C VAL A 472 24.06 9.38 25.22
N TYR A 473 25.33 9.28 24.84
CA TYR A 473 26.22 10.42 24.61
C TYR A 473 26.87 10.31 23.24
N ASP A 474 27.22 11.45 22.66
CA ASP A 474 28.08 11.48 21.48
C ASP A 474 29.50 11.01 21.86
N TYR A 475 30.05 10.04 21.11
CA TYR A 475 31.44 9.59 21.26
C TYR A 475 32.46 10.70 20.92
N GLY A 476 32.02 11.73 20.20
CA GLY A 476 32.83 12.87 19.77
C GLY A 476 33.18 12.85 18.28
N THR A 477 32.71 11.85 17.53
CA THR A 477 32.98 11.65 16.11
C THR A 477 31.76 11.88 15.21
N SER A 478 30.62 12.23 15.80
CA SER A 478 29.36 12.52 15.07
C SER A 478 29.53 13.73 14.14
N LYS A 479 28.99 13.60 12.92
CA LYS A 479 29.15 14.63 11.89
C LYS A 479 27.92 14.77 11.03
N VAL A 480 27.68 15.99 10.57
CA VAL A 480 26.67 16.28 9.55
C VAL A 480 27.14 15.73 8.21
N VAL A 481 26.24 15.09 7.48
CA VAL A 481 26.46 14.44 6.20
C VAL A 481 25.27 14.71 5.26
N GLY A 482 25.39 14.30 4.02
CA GLY A 482 24.39 14.53 2.98
C GLY A 482 24.85 15.62 2.01
N ARG A 483 24.24 15.68 0.82
CA ARG A 483 24.61 16.63 -0.22
C ARG A 483 24.27 18.07 0.19
N GLU A 484 23.15 18.23 0.92
CA GLU A 484 22.66 19.50 1.45
C GLU A 484 22.94 19.65 2.97
N GLN A 485 23.77 18.76 3.54
CA GLN A 485 24.09 18.74 4.98
C GLN A 485 22.86 18.55 5.87
N GLU A 486 21.92 17.76 5.42
CA GLU A 486 20.60 17.54 6.05
C GLU A 486 20.55 16.37 7.03
N HIS A 487 21.57 15.49 7.05
CA HIS A 487 21.62 14.28 7.88
C HIS A 487 22.72 14.33 8.93
N ILE A 488 22.65 13.47 9.96
CA ILE A 488 23.73 13.31 10.94
C ILE A 488 24.15 11.85 10.98
N LYS A 489 25.44 11.59 10.74
CA LYS A 489 26.05 10.31 11.08
C LYS A 489 26.54 10.36 12.52
N LEU A 490 26.07 9.41 13.32
CA LEU A 490 26.26 9.37 14.75
C LEU A 490 27.18 8.21 15.16
N GLU A 491 27.96 8.44 16.19
CA GLU A 491 28.66 7.41 16.95
C GLU A 491 28.34 7.65 18.42
N LEU A 492 27.54 6.75 19.02
CA LEU A 492 26.89 6.95 20.31
C LEU A 492 27.38 5.95 21.34
N VAL A 493 27.51 6.41 22.57
CA VAL A 493 27.88 5.60 23.74
C VAL A 493 26.67 5.47 24.65
N ASP A 494 26.31 4.25 25.02
CA ASP A 494 25.31 3.96 26.04
C ASP A 494 25.93 4.10 27.44
N SER A 495 25.39 4.99 28.23
CA SER A 495 25.89 5.28 29.59
C SER A 495 25.87 4.09 30.56
N LYS A 496 25.03 3.08 30.33
CA LYS A 496 24.89 1.91 31.18
C LYS A 496 25.85 0.78 30.83
N SER A 497 26.15 0.63 29.56
CA SER A 497 26.95 -0.49 29.06
C SER A 497 28.33 -0.08 28.52
N ASN A 498 28.57 1.20 28.32
CA ASN A 498 29.74 1.77 27.65
C ASN A 498 29.98 1.21 26.21
N ASN A 499 28.98 0.56 25.63
CA ASN A 499 29.03 0.06 24.26
C ASN A 499 28.80 1.22 23.28
N VAL A 500 29.49 1.15 22.15
CA VAL A 500 29.39 2.14 21.07
C VAL A 500 28.60 1.57 19.92
N MET A 501 27.66 2.36 19.41
CA MET A 501 26.88 2.02 18.21
C MET A 501 26.90 3.14 17.20
N ASN A 502 27.01 2.75 15.91
CA ASN A 502 26.87 3.67 14.80
C ASN A 502 25.39 3.92 14.49
N GLY A 503 25.04 5.17 14.17
CA GLY A 503 23.70 5.57 13.79
C GLY A 503 23.69 6.54 12.62
N ILE A 504 22.54 6.67 12.01
CA ILE A 504 22.22 7.71 11.01
C ILE A 504 20.86 8.33 11.36
N ALA A 505 20.81 9.66 11.41
CA ALA A 505 19.58 10.43 11.60
C ALA A 505 19.31 11.23 10.32
N PHE A 506 18.33 10.80 9.54
CA PHE A 506 17.98 11.46 8.29
C PHE A 506 17.14 12.72 8.55
N GLY A 507 17.48 13.83 7.87
CA GLY A 507 16.75 15.11 7.97
C GLY A 507 16.86 15.83 9.32
N GLN A 508 17.71 15.36 10.24
CA GLN A 508 17.79 15.87 11.63
C GLN A 508 19.04 16.71 11.91
N SER A 509 19.65 17.32 10.88
CA SER A 509 20.88 18.12 11.05
C SER A 509 20.75 19.28 12.05
N SER A 510 19.55 19.80 12.27
CA SER A 510 19.25 20.80 13.30
C SER A 510 19.64 20.36 14.72
N GLN A 511 19.61 19.05 15.01
CA GLN A 511 20.01 18.46 16.31
C GLN A 511 21.53 18.41 16.50
N ALA A 512 22.34 18.63 15.47
CA ALA A 512 23.79 18.45 15.51
C ALA A 512 24.47 19.34 16.57
N ARG A 513 23.93 20.56 16.78
CA ARG A 513 24.46 21.49 17.80
C ARG A 513 24.25 20.94 19.21
N TYR A 514 23.08 20.39 19.50
CA TYR A 514 22.74 19.80 20.79
C TYR A 514 23.58 18.55 21.06
N ILE A 515 23.67 17.62 20.10
CA ILE A 515 24.42 16.38 20.20
C ILE A 515 25.89 16.64 20.60
N LYS A 516 26.51 17.66 20.04
CA LYS A 516 27.90 18.05 20.31
C LYS A 516 28.12 18.67 21.70
N THR A 517 27.09 18.98 22.46
CA THR A 517 27.23 19.52 23.82
C THR A 517 27.72 18.48 24.84
N LYS A 518 27.80 17.21 24.45
CA LYS A 518 28.12 16.06 25.32
C LYS A 518 27.13 15.86 26.48
N GLN A 519 25.94 16.45 26.42
CA GLN A 519 24.87 16.16 27.35
C GLN A 519 24.23 14.82 26.99
N ALA A 520 23.64 14.16 28.00
CA ALA A 520 22.90 12.93 27.77
C ALA A 520 21.59 13.21 27.01
N PHE A 521 21.22 12.31 26.11
CA PHE A 521 19.95 12.34 25.41
C PHE A 521 19.39 10.93 25.24
N ASP A 522 18.09 10.84 25.03
CA ASP A 522 17.41 9.60 24.68
C ASP A 522 17.28 9.49 23.17
N ILE A 523 17.37 8.29 22.63
CA ILE A 523 17.17 8.03 21.21
C ILE A 523 16.09 6.99 20.98
N VAL A 524 15.33 7.20 19.93
CA VAL A 524 14.39 6.22 19.38
C VAL A 524 14.88 5.82 17.98
N TYR A 525 14.92 4.53 17.71
CA TYR A 525 15.57 4.02 16.50
C TYR A 525 15.04 2.66 16.06
N THR A 526 15.24 2.35 14.79
CA THR A 526 15.17 1.01 14.23
C THR A 526 16.58 0.45 14.00
N ILE A 527 16.70 -0.86 13.91
CA ILE A 527 17.99 -1.54 13.72
C ILE A 527 18.09 -2.07 12.30
N GLU A 528 19.16 -1.66 11.59
CA GLU A 528 19.41 -1.99 10.19
C GLU A 528 20.75 -2.70 10.00
N GLU A 529 20.91 -3.36 8.86
CA GLU A 529 22.23 -3.78 8.40
C GLU A 529 22.95 -2.58 7.76
N ASN A 530 24.21 -2.40 8.11
CA ASN A 530 25.02 -1.34 7.53
C ASN A 530 25.28 -1.61 6.04
N ILE A 531 24.77 -0.74 5.18
CA ILE A 531 24.88 -0.88 3.70
C ILE A 531 26.34 -0.90 3.23
N HIS A 532 27.24 -0.24 3.97
CA HIS A 532 28.65 -0.11 3.60
C HIS A 532 29.55 -1.20 4.22
N LYS A 533 29.05 -1.90 5.26
CA LYS A 533 29.79 -2.97 5.94
C LYS A 533 28.84 -4.13 6.20
N ARG A 534 28.74 -5.03 5.22
CA ARG A 534 27.87 -6.20 5.30
C ARG A 534 28.14 -7.00 6.57
N GLY A 535 27.09 -7.26 7.34
CA GLY A 535 27.15 -7.96 8.63
C GLY A 535 27.34 -7.06 9.87
N ASP A 536 27.62 -5.75 9.69
CA ASP A 536 27.58 -4.80 10.79
C ASP A 536 26.17 -4.22 10.96
N VAL A 537 25.85 -3.88 12.21
CA VAL A 537 24.55 -3.30 12.59
C VAL A 537 24.68 -1.78 12.68
N GLN A 538 23.68 -1.06 12.20
CA GLN A 538 23.55 0.39 12.28
C GLN A 538 22.17 0.76 12.84
N LEU A 539 22.11 1.81 13.67
CA LEU A 539 20.86 2.39 14.14
C LEU A 539 20.34 3.41 13.13
N GLN A 540 19.11 3.28 12.70
CA GLN A 540 18.42 4.35 12.02
C GLN A 540 17.62 5.14 13.05
N ILE A 541 18.07 6.36 13.34
CA ILE A 541 17.51 7.20 14.40
C ILE A 541 16.24 7.87 13.87
N GLU A 542 15.14 7.64 14.58
CA GLU A 542 13.83 8.23 14.28
C GLU A 542 13.63 9.54 15.06
N ASP A 543 14.08 9.57 16.33
CA ASP A 543 13.95 10.78 17.17
C ASP A 543 15.09 10.87 18.19
N ILE A 544 15.43 12.10 18.59
CA ILE A 544 16.45 12.45 19.57
C ILE A 544 15.83 13.41 20.58
N ARG A 545 15.81 13.05 21.87
CA ARG A 545 15.24 13.89 22.93
C ARG A 545 16.25 14.23 24.01
N PRO A 546 16.38 15.50 24.40
CA PRO A 546 17.09 15.87 25.59
C PRO A 546 16.56 15.12 26.80
N VAL A 547 17.45 14.69 27.71
CA VAL A 547 17.01 14.18 29.01
C VAL A 547 16.53 15.39 29.80
N GLU A 548 15.26 15.41 30.18
CA GLU A 548 14.76 16.39 31.14
C GLU A 548 15.47 16.16 32.47
N HIS A 549 16.05 17.22 33.02
CA HIS A 549 16.63 17.17 34.36
C HIS A 549 15.46 17.06 35.34
N GLU A 550 15.37 15.89 36.03
CA GLU A 550 14.52 15.71 37.20
C GLU A 550 14.97 16.63 38.34
#